data_4f4cdbdf7f951614e08a3e8e133b67e9
#
_entry.id   4f4cdbdf7f951614e08a3e8e133b67e9
#
_cell.length_a   1.000
_cell.length_b   1.000
_cell.length_c   1.000
_cell.angle_alpha   90.00
_cell.angle_beta   90.00
_cell.angle_gamma   90.00
#
_symmetry.space_group_name_H-M   'P 1'
#
loop_
_entity.id
_entity.type
_entity.pdbx_description
1 polymer ?
#
loop_
_entity_poly.entity_id
_entity_poly.type
_entity_poly.pdbx_seq_one_letter_code
_entity_poly.pdbx_strand_id
1 'polypeptide(L)'
;MSCFSQLGWEVQTFQPKLSQTADLEAALRGFRDIDLVWVPCFRQRDVAAASRWARRKGIPLVFDPLISAFDKQVFERQKFSAASGKGRRLLRWEQACFARANWLIADTQEHAAYFSREHAFPIEQICVLPVGAEEGLFKPQAKPANQIPEALFFGTFIGLQGATYIAEAVAHYQGPICRLTFLGTGPDRAACEAILRRVSNPRVLVAFEEWVPLTELPARIGAADLCLGVFGIGDKTNRVIPNKVYQSLACDRPVITMEAEAYPEELRSQNGGLLWVPAGDPASIAQRLSDALSTQIPGGVDAGVAFATYEKHFSNQKIREELSALLTRLV
;
A
#
# COMPACT_ATOMS: atom_id res chain seq x y z
N MET A 1 8.65 13.98 2.95
CA MET A 1 9.47 15.17 3.30
C MET A 1 10.91 15.02 2.87
N SER A 2 11.58 13.90 3.13
CA SER A 2 12.97 13.67 2.69
C SER A 2 13.18 13.89 1.19
N CYS A 3 12.28 13.42 0.33
CA CYS A 3 12.37 13.61 -1.11
C CYS A 3 12.35 15.10 -1.53
N PHE A 4 11.51 15.92 -0.91
CA PHE A 4 11.50 17.38 -1.17
C PHE A 4 12.83 18.03 -0.82
N SER A 5 13.37 17.77 0.38
CA SER A 5 14.66 18.33 0.81
C SER A 5 15.81 17.88 -0.09
N GLN A 6 15.78 16.64 -0.58
CA GLN A 6 16.80 16.13 -1.53
C GLN A 6 16.68 16.77 -2.92
N LEU A 7 15.50 17.31 -3.27
CA LEU A 7 15.27 18.09 -4.48
C LEU A 7 15.53 19.59 -4.28
N GLY A 8 16.09 20.00 -3.12
CA GLY A 8 16.42 21.40 -2.84
C GLY A 8 15.26 22.24 -2.32
N TRP A 9 14.12 21.63 -1.98
CA TRP A 9 12.96 22.34 -1.45
C TRP A 9 13.05 22.48 0.08
N GLU A 10 12.76 23.67 0.57
CA GLU A 10 12.53 23.90 1.99
C GLU A 10 11.08 23.49 2.34
N VAL A 11 10.91 22.64 3.34
CA VAL A 11 9.59 22.13 3.75
C VAL A 11 9.21 22.71 5.10
N GLN A 12 8.19 23.56 5.10
CA GLN A 12 7.58 24.09 6.30
C GLN A 12 6.31 23.31 6.64
N THR A 13 6.24 22.71 7.84
CA THR A 13 5.09 21.91 8.26
C THR A 13 4.11 22.72 9.08
N PHE A 14 2.82 22.50 8.81
CA PHE A 14 1.73 23.18 9.50
C PHE A 14 0.62 22.19 9.86
N GLN A 15 0.31 22.10 11.14
CA GLN A 15 -0.85 21.37 11.61
C GLN A 15 -1.84 22.32 12.25
N PRO A 16 -3.00 22.60 11.61
CA PRO A 16 -4.01 23.50 12.15
C PRO A 16 -4.73 22.90 13.35
N LYS A 17 -5.14 23.72 14.29
CA LYS A 17 -6.02 23.34 15.40
C LYS A 17 -7.43 23.01 14.92
N LEU A 18 -7.94 23.77 13.96
CA LEU A 18 -9.25 23.57 13.34
C LEU A 18 -9.15 23.62 11.83
N SER A 19 -9.54 22.52 11.16
CA SER A 19 -9.49 22.39 9.69
C SER A 19 -10.26 23.52 8.97
N GLN A 20 -11.38 23.97 9.52
CA GLN A 20 -12.24 24.99 8.87
C GLN A 20 -11.60 26.36 8.80
N THR A 21 -10.76 26.72 9.78
CA THR A 21 -10.10 28.03 9.94
C THR A 21 -8.59 27.95 9.75
N ALA A 22 -8.10 26.86 9.16
CA ALA A 22 -6.66 26.64 8.97
C ALA A 22 -6.01 27.74 8.12
N ASP A 23 -6.72 28.35 7.19
CA ASP A 23 -6.22 29.48 6.39
C ASP A 23 -6.00 30.76 7.20
N LEU A 24 -6.83 31.02 8.20
CA LEU A 24 -6.65 32.17 9.12
C LEU A 24 -5.46 31.92 10.07
N GLU A 25 -5.38 30.69 10.59
CA GLU A 25 -4.26 30.30 11.45
C GLU A 25 -2.93 30.34 10.69
N ALA A 26 -2.89 29.88 9.44
CA ALA A 26 -1.72 29.96 8.57
C ALA A 26 -1.31 31.43 8.30
N ALA A 27 -2.29 32.32 8.08
CA ALA A 27 -2.03 33.74 7.88
C ALA A 27 -1.42 34.39 9.14
N LEU A 28 -1.88 33.99 10.31
CA LEU A 28 -1.34 34.52 11.60
C LEU A 28 0.09 34.00 11.86
N ARG A 29 0.45 32.79 11.39
CA ARG A 29 1.82 32.27 11.50
C ARG A 29 2.82 32.98 10.60
N GLY A 30 2.36 33.72 9.61
CA GLY A 30 3.20 34.57 8.78
C GLY A 30 4.09 33.82 7.80
N PHE A 31 3.64 32.68 7.27
CA PHE A 31 4.37 31.96 6.21
C PHE A 31 4.67 32.88 5.03
N ARG A 32 5.95 32.97 4.64
CA ARG A 32 6.48 33.78 3.55
C ARG A 32 7.20 32.91 2.57
N ASP A 33 7.33 33.39 1.33
CA ASP A 33 8.12 32.77 0.28
C ASP A 33 7.73 31.29 0.06
N ILE A 34 6.41 31.04 -0.01
CA ILE A 34 5.83 29.72 -0.23
C ILE A 34 5.43 29.60 -1.70
N ASP A 35 5.98 28.61 -2.40
CA ASP A 35 5.72 28.33 -3.82
C ASP A 35 4.60 27.32 -4.03
N LEU A 36 4.33 26.47 -3.03
CA LEU A 36 3.42 25.35 -3.14
C LEU A 36 2.74 25.03 -1.81
N VAL A 37 1.47 24.67 -1.83
CA VAL A 37 0.76 24.05 -0.69
C VAL A 37 0.56 22.56 -0.99
N TRP A 38 1.00 21.70 -0.07
CA TRP A 38 0.76 20.25 -0.12
C TRP A 38 -0.12 19.84 1.04
N VAL A 39 -1.31 19.30 0.74
CA VAL A 39 -2.18 18.70 1.76
C VAL A 39 -1.94 17.19 1.74
N PRO A 40 -1.34 16.63 2.83
CA PRO A 40 -0.98 15.21 2.87
C PRO A 40 -2.18 14.31 3.10
N CYS A 41 -1.95 13.00 3.03
CA CYS A 41 -2.95 11.95 3.24
C CYS A 41 -3.67 12.09 4.59
N PHE A 42 -4.94 11.68 4.61
CA PHE A 42 -5.86 11.75 5.75
C PHE A 42 -6.23 13.16 6.23
N ARG A 43 -5.87 14.19 5.48
CA ARG A 43 -6.17 15.60 5.79
C ARG A 43 -7.22 16.22 4.86
N GLN A 44 -8.15 15.43 4.31
CA GLN A 44 -9.21 15.89 3.39
C GLN A 44 -9.99 17.11 3.90
N ARG A 45 -10.19 17.21 5.22
CA ARG A 45 -10.90 18.34 5.82
C ARG A 45 -10.16 19.66 5.73
N ASP A 46 -8.84 19.63 5.59
CA ASP A 46 -8.02 20.83 5.51
C ASP A 46 -7.98 21.43 4.10
N VAL A 47 -8.32 20.66 3.07
CA VAL A 47 -8.24 21.05 1.65
C VAL A 47 -8.99 22.35 1.37
N ALA A 48 -10.18 22.53 1.97
CA ALA A 48 -10.98 23.75 1.73
C ALA A 48 -10.27 25.03 2.23
N ALA A 49 -9.68 24.99 3.43
CA ALA A 49 -8.93 26.12 3.98
C ALA A 49 -7.58 26.30 3.25
N ALA A 50 -6.88 25.21 2.98
CA ALA A 50 -5.64 25.23 2.20
C ALA A 50 -5.84 25.90 0.83
N SER A 51 -6.93 25.54 0.13
CA SER A 51 -7.29 26.13 -1.16
C SER A 51 -7.58 27.65 -1.06
N ARG A 52 -8.30 28.09 -0.02
CA ARG A 52 -8.52 29.54 0.19
C ARG A 52 -7.20 30.29 0.40
N TRP A 53 -6.30 29.71 1.18
CA TRP A 53 -4.99 30.31 1.45
C TRP A 53 -4.11 30.33 0.21
N ALA A 54 -3.99 29.22 -0.51
CA ALA A 54 -3.22 29.09 -1.72
C ALA A 54 -3.68 30.09 -2.81
N ARG A 55 -5.01 30.20 -3.03
CA ARG A 55 -5.59 31.17 -3.98
C ARG A 55 -5.25 32.63 -3.63
N ARG A 56 -5.29 33.00 -2.32
CA ARG A 56 -4.91 34.37 -1.90
C ARG A 56 -3.44 34.67 -2.16
N LYS A 57 -2.60 33.64 -2.18
CA LYS A 57 -1.17 33.74 -2.45
C LYS A 57 -0.82 33.56 -3.94
N GLY A 58 -1.76 33.13 -4.77
CA GLY A 58 -1.52 32.86 -6.19
C GLY A 58 -0.64 31.63 -6.44
N ILE A 59 -0.62 30.66 -5.52
CA ILE A 59 0.23 29.46 -5.59
C ILE A 59 -0.59 28.19 -5.75
N PRO A 60 -0.03 27.12 -6.35
CA PRO A 60 -0.72 25.87 -6.56
C PRO A 60 -0.98 25.11 -5.25
N LEU A 61 -2.05 24.29 -5.26
CA LEU A 61 -2.40 23.33 -4.23
C LEU A 61 -2.32 21.92 -4.78
N VAL A 62 -1.48 21.10 -4.18
CA VAL A 62 -1.44 19.65 -4.39
C VAL A 62 -2.17 18.97 -3.24
N PHE A 63 -3.03 18.02 -3.56
CA PHE A 63 -3.69 17.19 -2.56
C PHE A 63 -3.33 15.72 -2.77
N ASP A 64 -2.84 15.10 -1.71
CA ASP A 64 -2.51 13.67 -1.64
C ASP A 64 -3.56 12.97 -0.77
N PRO A 65 -4.65 12.45 -1.35
CA PRO A 65 -5.68 11.76 -0.58
C PRO A 65 -5.24 10.40 -0.06
N LEU A 66 -4.34 9.71 -0.75
CA LEU A 66 -3.94 8.30 -0.62
C LEU A 66 -5.14 7.35 -0.71
N ILE A 67 -6.20 7.59 0.07
CA ILE A 67 -7.42 6.78 0.11
C ILE A 67 -8.63 7.70 0.06
N SER A 68 -9.58 7.41 -0.83
CA SER A 68 -10.90 8.03 -0.81
C SER A 68 -11.67 7.66 0.46
N ALA A 69 -12.21 8.66 1.16
CA ALA A 69 -13.07 8.44 2.32
C ALA A 69 -14.37 7.73 1.92
N PHE A 70 -14.89 8.00 0.73
CA PHE A 70 -16.06 7.32 0.17
C PHE A 70 -15.77 5.84 -0.05
N ASP A 71 -14.68 5.51 -0.75
CA ASP A 71 -14.25 4.13 -0.98
C ASP A 71 -14.08 3.37 0.35
N LYS A 72 -13.40 3.98 1.33
CA LYS A 72 -13.15 3.39 2.64
C LYS A 72 -14.44 3.12 3.44
N GLN A 73 -15.41 4.02 3.44
CA GLN A 73 -16.62 3.86 4.26
C GLN A 73 -17.67 2.98 3.59
N VAL A 74 -17.78 3.05 2.25
CA VAL A 74 -18.80 2.36 1.48
C VAL A 74 -18.35 0.95 1.09
N PHE A 75 -17.19 0.81 0.47
CA PHE A 75 -16.76 -0.46 -0.11
C PHE A 75 -15.88 -1.29 0.83
N GLU A 76 -14.92 -0.67 1.53
CA GLU A 76 -14.04 -1.41 2.44
C GLU A 76 -14.74 -1.75 3.76
N ARG A 77 -15.35 -0.75 4.42
CA ARG A 77 -15.98 -0.91 5.74
C ARG A 77 -17.46 -1.21 5.71
N GLN A 78 -18.09 -1.12 4.54
CA GLN A 78 -19.51 -1.39 4.29
C GLN A 78 -20.47 -0.74 5.31
N LYS A 79 -20.13 0.46 5.80
CA LYS A 79 -20.92 1.15 6.84
C LYS A 79 -22.27 1.63 6.34
N PHE A 80 -22.38 1.90 5.05
CA PHE A 80 -23.61 2.30 4.35
C PHE A 80 -23.45 2.13 2.84
N SER A 81 -24.57 1.93 2.14
CA SER A 81 -24.57 1.78 0.69
C SER A 81 -24.19 3.08 -0.03
N ALA A 82 -23.53 2.95 -1.18
CA ALA A 82 -23.23 4.07 -2.10
C ALA A 82 -24.51 4.84 -2.49
N ALA A 83 -25.62 4.12 -2.74
CA ALA A 83 -26.91 4.69 -3.10
C ALA A 83 -27.68 5.34 -1.93
N SER A 84 -27.19 5.19 -0.68
CA SER A 84 -27.81 5.83 0.48
C SER A 84 -27.62 7.35 0.47
N GLY A 85 -28.49 8.06 1.20
CA GLY A 85 -28.31 9.51 1.38
C GLY A 85 -26.97 9.90 1.99
N LYS A 86 -26.44 9.04 2.92
CA LYS A 86 -25.10 9.23 3.53
C LYS A 86 -24.00 8.99 2.50
N GLY A 87 -24.09 7.94 1.69
CA GLY A 87 -23.13 7.63 0.63
C GLY A 87 -23.02 8.76 -0.39
N ARG A 88 -24.13 9.16 -0.97
CA ARG A 88 -24.19 10.29 -1.93
C ARG A 88 -23.68 11.61 -1.35
N ARG A 89 -23.96 11.88 -0.07
CA ARG A 89 -23.46 13.10 0.61
C ARG A 89 -21.95 13.06 0.81
N LEU A 90 -21.41 11.90 1.19
CA LEU A 90 -19.96 11.71 1.37
C LEU A 90 -19.22 11.87 0.04
N LEU A 91 -19.71 11.23 -1.03
CA LEU A 91 -19.11 11.35 -2.35
C LEU A 91 -19.10 12.80 -2.83
N ARG A 92 -20.24 13.52 -2.78
CA ARG A 92 -20.31 14.94 -3.17
C ARG A 92 -19.37 15.83 -2.35
N TRP A 93 -19.26 15.56 -1.05
CA TRP A 93 -18.33 16.31 -0.21
C TRP A 93 -16.88 16.05 -0.64
N GLU A 94 -16.52 14.81 -0.91
CA GLU A 94 -15.16 14.45 -1.32
C GLU A 94 -14.85 14.97 -2.73
N GLN A 95 -15.78 14.87 -3.68
CA GLN A 95 -15.67 15.52 -4.99
C GLN A 95 -15.40 17.03 -4.87
N ALA A 96 -16.12 17.72 -3.97
CA ALA A 96 -15.89 19.13 -3.70
C ALA A 96 -14.53 19.40 -3.03
N CYS A 97 -13.93 18.46 -2.30
CA CYS A 97 -12.57 18.58 -1.80
C CYS A 97 -11.55 18.43 -2.94
N PHE A 98 -11.70 17.40 -3.75
CA PHE A 98 -10.80 17.14 -4.88
C PHE A 98 -10.79 18.32 -5.87
N ALA A 99 -11.94 18.82 -6.26
CA ALA A 99 -12.09 19.96 -7.19
C ALA A 99 -11.42 21.27 -6.73
N ARG A 100 -10.93 21.35 -5.48
CA ARG A 100 -10.21 22.51 -4.96
C ARG A 100 -8.71 22.44 -5.19
N ALA A 101 -8.17 21.28 -5.47
CA ALA A 101 -6.76 21.09 -5.76
C ALA A 101 -6.44 21.46 -7.22
N ASN A 102 -5.21 21.85 -7.47
CA ASN A 102 -4.68 21.99 -8.83
C ASN A 102 -4.15 20.65 -9.34
N TRP A 103 -3.61 19.84 -8.41
CA TRP A 103 -3.09 18.52 -8.70
C TRP A 103 -3.46 17.54 -7.60
N LEU A 104 -3.68 16.28 -7.99
CA LEU A 104 -3.82 15.16 -7.08
C LEU A 104 -2.62 14.22 -7.16
N ILE A 105 -2.41 13.51 -6.07
CA ILE A 105 -1.50 12.36 -6.03
C ILE A 105 -2.31 11.08 -5.94
N ALA A 106 -1.94 10.09 -6.71
CA ALA A 106 -2.39 8.72 -6.59
C ALA A 106 -1.18 7.80 -6.42
N ASP A 107 -1.36 6.66 -5.74
CA ASP A 107 -0.29 5.70 -5.52
C ASP A 107 -0.08 4.73 -6.69
N THR A 108 -1.10 4.59 -7.55
CA THR A 108 -1.09 3.73 -8.75
C THR A 108 -1.87 4.38 -9.89
N GLN A 109 -1.65 3.90 -11.13
CA GLN A 109 -2.42 4.34 -12.30
C GLN A 109 -3.91 4.00 -12.16
N GLU A 110 -4.24 2.82 -11.65
CA GLU A 110 -5.63 2.41 -11.41
C GLU A 110 -6.33 3.27 -10.36
N HIS A 111 -5.59 3.73 -9.36
CA HIS A 111 -6.12 4.65 -8.37
C HIS A 111 -6.31 6.05 -8.95
N ALA A 112 -5.41 6.50 -9.84
CA ALA A 112 -5.58 7.74 -10.59
C ALA A 112 -6.84 7.68 -11.50
N ALA A 113 -7.03 6.58 -12.22
CA ALA A 113 -8.25 6.35 -13.03
C ALA A 113 -9.52 6.33 -12.16
N TYR A 114 -9.46 5.74 -10.98
CA TYR A 114 -10.56 5.76 -10.00
C TYR A 114 -10.88 7.19 -9.55
N PHE A 115 -9.88 7.99 -9.17
CA PHE A 115 -10.10 9.38 -8.77
C PHE A 115 -10.68 10.22 -9.90
N SER A 116 -10.19 10.03 -11.12
CA SER A 116 -10.74 10.72 -12.29
C SER A 116 -12.21 10.36 -12.50
N ARG A 117 -12.56 9.09 -12.48
CA ARG A 117 -13.92 8.62 -12.74
C ARG A 117 -14.90 8.97 -11.62
N GLU A 118 -14.56 8.64 -10.37
CA GLU A 118 -15.51 8.78 -9.24
C GLU A 118 -15.58 10.20 -8.68
N HIS A 119 -14.48 10.96 -8.80
CA HIS A 119 -14.41 12.31 -8.26
C HIS A 119 -14.42 13.39 -9.33
N ALA A 120 -14.58 13.00 -10.61
CA ALA A 120 -14.64 13.90 -11.77
C ALA A 120 -13.42 14.86 -11.82
N PHE A 121 -12.23 14.35 -11.51
CA PHE A 121 -11.01 15.12 -11.55
C PHE A 121 -10.24 14.85 -12.85
N PRO A 122 -9.66 15.87 -13.52
CA PRO A 122 -8.94 15.69 -14.78
C PRO A 122 -7.75 14.73 -14.60
N ILE A 123 -7.69 13.67 -15.40
CA ILE A 123 -6.65 12.63 -15.28
C ILE A 123 -5.24 13.18 -15.52
N GLU A 124 -5.13 14.17 -16.41
CA GLU A 124 -3.87 14.84 -16.72
C GLU A 124 -3.30 15.71 -15.59
N GLN A 125 -4.11 15.96 -14.55
CA GLN A 125 -3.73 16.67 -13.34
C GLN A 125 -3.58 15.71 -12.14
N ILE A 126 -3.49 14.40 -12.39
CA ILE A 126 -3.18 13.40 -11.37
C ILE A 126 -1.75 12.90 -11.61
N CYS A 127 -0.89 13.04 -10.61
CA CYS A 127 0.45 12.47 -10.64
C CYS A 127 0.48 11.16 -9.85
N VAL A 128 1.09 10.13 -10.43
CA VAL A 128 1.24 8.84 -9.76
C VAL A 128 2.58 8.80 -9.05
N LEU A 129 2.54 8.69 -7.73
CA LEU A 129 3.70 8.51 -6.86
C LEU A 129 3.53 7.22 -6.05
N PRO A 130 4.35 6.19 -6.27
CA PRO A 130 4.30 4.97 -5.46
C PRO A 130 4.51 5.27 -3.97
N VAL A 131 3.90 4.47 -3.10
CA VAL A 131 4.09 4.64 -1.65
C VAL A 131 5.52 4.29 -1.24
N GLY A 132 6.08 3.22 -1.79
CA GLY A 132 7.41 2.73 -1.45
C GLY A 132 7.49 2.14 -0.04
N ALA A 133 8.72 1.92 0.43
CA ALA A 133 9.03 1.54 1.81
C ALA A 133 9.90 2.63 2.46
N GLU A 134 9.95 2.65 3.79
CA GLU A 134 10.87 3.52 4.53
C GLU A 134 12.30 2.93 4.43
N GLU A 135 13.08 3.37 3.43
CA GLU A 135 14.41 2.81 3.11
C GLU A 135 15.45 3.00 4.23
N GLY A 136 15.22 3.95 5.16
CA GLY A 136 16.01 4.06 6.37
C GLY A 136 15.89 2.81 7.25
N LEU A 137 14.75 2.14 7.18
CA LEU A 137 14.38 1.01 8.02
C LEU A 137 14.38 -0.31 7.23
N PHE A 138 13.67 -0.37 6.09
CA PHE A 138 13.56 -1.57 5.26
C PHE A 138 14.70 -1.62 4.24
N LYS A 139 15.59 -2.58 4.42
CA LYS A 139 16.79 -2.80 3.60
C LYS A 139 16.97 -4.29 3.36
N PRO A 140 17.71 -4.68 2.32
CA PRO A 140 18.03 -6.08 2.08
C PRO A 140 18.53 -6.78 3.34
N GLN A 141 17.93 -7.91 3.63
CA GLN A 141 18.27 -8.78 4.76
C GLN A 141 19.02 -10.00 4.25
N ALA A 142 19.95 -10.52 5.06
CA ALA A 142 20.61 -11.79 4.74
C ALA A 142 19.57 -12.90 4.53
N LYS A 143 19.89 -13.86 3.65
CA LYS A 143 19.04 -15.03 3.45
C LYS A 143 18.97 -15.84 4.74
N PRO A 144 17.79 -16.23 5.21
CA PRO A 144 17.66 -17.05 6.41
C PRO A 144 18.23 -18.46 6.16
N ALA A 145 18.79 -19.04 7.22
CA ALA A 145 19.26 -20.42 7.21
C ALA A 145 18.21 -21.36 7.86
N ASN A 146 16.96 -21.24 7.46
CA ASN A 146 15.87 -22.03 8.03
C ASN A 146 15.99 -23.50 7.62
N GLN A 147 15.95 -24.41 8.60
CA GLN A 147 15.85 -25.85 8.33
C GLN A 147 14.46 -26.22 7.77
N ILE A 148 13.43 -25.53 8.22
CA ILE A 148 12.06 -25.62 7.72
C ILE A 148 11.74 -24.27 7.09
N PRO A 149 11.49 -24.19 5.78
CA PRO A 149 11.22 -22.92 5.11
C PRO A 149 9.96 -22.25 5.66
N GLU A 150 9.99 -20.92 5.75
CA GLU A 150 8.93 -20.12 6.33
C GLU A 150 8.28 -19.18 5.31
N ALA A 151 6.95 -19.23 5.23
CA ALA A 151 6.12 -18.24 4.57
C ALA A 151 5.48 -17.32 5.62
N LEU A 152 5.67 -16.00 5.49
CA LEU A 152 5.19 -15.00 6.44
C LEU A 152 4.07 -14.16 5.84
N PHE A 153 2.87 -14.21 6.45
CA PHE A 153 1.86 -13.18 6.30
C PHE A 153 1.98 -12.18 7.45
N PHE A 154 2.04 -10.89 7.14
CA PHE A 154 2.01 -9.85 8.17
C PHE A 154 1.06 -8.72 7.77
N GLY A 155 0.26 -8.23 8.72
CA GLY A 155 -0.67 -7.16 8.46
C GLY A 155 -1.95 -7.20 9.30
N THR A 156 -2.87 -6.28 9.00
CA THR A 156 -4.19 -6.26 9.62
C THR A 156 -5.08 -7.30 8.95
N PHE A 157 -5.70 -8.17 9.73
CA PHE A 157 -6.63 -9.19 9.22
C PHE A 157 -7.97 -8.55 8.84
N ILE A 158 -8.06 -8.08 7.61
CA ILE A 158 -9.27 -7.50 6.98
C ILE A 158 -9.54 -8.16 5.64
N GLY A 159 -10.76 -8.11 5.13
CA GLY A 159 -11.17 -8.77 3.88
C GLY A 159 -10.28 -8.43 2.68
N LEU A 160 -9.80 -7.19 2.55
CA LEU A 160 -8.85 -6.79 1.51
C LEU A 160 -7.57 -7.62 1.55
N GLN A 161 -7.07 -7.96 2.74
CA GLN A 161 -5.84 -8.73 2.88
C GLN A 161 -6.00 -10.21 2.48
N GLY A 162 -7.22 -10.76 2.64
CA GLY A 162 -7.54 -12.12 2.23
C GLY A 162 -6.83 -13.21 3.05
N ALA A 163 -6.54 -12.95 4.34
CA ALA A 163 -5.86 -13.93 5.20
C ALA A 163 -6.64 -15.26 5.35
N THR A 164 -7.96 -15.23 5.20
CA THR A 164 -8.81 -16.43 5.20
C THR A 164 -8.50 -17.35 4.02
N TYR A 165 -8.22 -16.81 2.83
CA TYR A 165 -7.81 -17.60 1.67
C TYR A 165 -6.45 -18.28 1.89
N ILE A 166 -5.54 -17.62 2.61
CA ILE A 166 -4.26 -18.24 3.01
C ILE A 166 -4.52 -19.41 3.98
N ALA A 167 -5.43 -19.22 4.93
CA ALA A 167 -5.80 -20.29 5.88
C ALA A 167 -6.46 -21.49 5.16
N GLU A 168 -7.34 -21.24 4.19
CA GLU A 168 -7.96 -22.27 3.36
C GLU A 168 -6.95 -22.99 2.46
N ALA A 169 -5.92 -22.29 1.97
CA ALA A 169 -4.85 -22.85 1.13
C ALA A 169 -4.10 -23.98 1.82
N VAL A 170 -4.06 -24.01 3.16
CA VAL A 170 -3.41 -25.09 3.93
C VAL A 170 -3.99 -26.47 3.56
N ALA A 171 -5.29 -26.58 3.26
CA ALA A 171 -5.93 -27.83 2.83
C ALA A 171 -5.36 -28.40 1.52
N HIS A 172 -4.91 -27.53 0.65
CA HIS A 172 -4.48 -27.86 -0.73
C HIS A 172 -2.96 -27.97 -0.85
N TYR A 173 -2.20 -27.61 0.20
CA TYR A 173 -0.75 -27.56 0.15
C TYR A 173 -0.13 -28.95 0.03
N GLN A 174 0.76 -29.16 -0.95
CA GLN A 174 1.44 -30.44 -1.23
C GLN A 174 2.97 -30.36 -1.27
N GLY A 175 3.53 -29.18 -0.97
CA GLY A 175 4.97 -28.91 -0.98
C GLY A 175 5.74 -29.60 0.17
N PRO A 176 7.00 -29.23 0.39
CA PRO A 176 7.80 -29.69 1.52
C PRO A 176 7.20 -29.22 2.86
N ILE A 177 7.65 -29.82 3.96
CA ILE A 177 7.26 -29.31 5.30
C ILE A 177 7.67 -27.84 5.39
N CYS A 178 6.72 -26.98 5.76
CA CYS A 178 6.96 -25.55 5.89
C CYS A 178 6.31 -24.96 7.14
N ARG A 179 6.77 -23.80 7.55
CA ARG A 179 6.13 -22.95 8.54
C ARG A 179 5.29 -21.90 7.83
N LEU A 180 4.05 -21.74 8.25
CA LEU A 180 3.17 -20.66 7.81
C LEU A 180 2.86 -19.77 9.02
N THR A 181 3.42 -18.57 9.04
CA THR A 181 3.24 -17.64 10.15
C THR A 181 2.32 -16.50 9.77
N PHE A 182 1.36 -16.23 10.65
CA PHE A 182 0.45 -15.10 10.59
C PHE A 182 0.82 -14.08 11.68
N LEU A 183 1.42 -12.96 11.29
CA LEU A 183 1.82 -11.88 12.20
C LEU A 183 0.83 -10.72 12.14
N GLY A 184 0.27 -10.34 13.28
CA GLY A 184 -0.64 -9.22 13.43
C GLY A 184 -2.02 -9.61 13.94
N THR A 185 -2.97 -8.67 13.86
CA THR A 185 -4.32 -8.83 14.39
C THR A 185 -5.36 -8.13 13.50
N GLY A 186 -6.62 -8.39 13.73
CA GLY A 186 -7.73 -7.76 13.02
C GLY A 186 -9.01 -8.59 13.07
N PRO A 187 -10.12 -8.08 12.50
CA PRO A 187 -11.43 -8.72 12.59
C PRO A 187 -11.48 -10.14 12.01
N ASP A 188 -10.69 -10.44 10.97
CA ASP A 188 -10.73 -11.74 10.30
C ASP A 188 -9.80 -12.79 10.95
N ARG A 189 -9.01 -12.42 11.98
CA ARG A 189 -8.09 -13.37 12.65
C ARG A 189 -8.84 -14.58 13.24
N ALA A 190 -9.94 -14.34 13.95
CA ALA A 190 -10.73 -15.43 14.51
C ALA A 190 -11.30 -16.37 13.44
N ALA A 191 -11.65 -15.84 12.26
CA ALA A 191 -12.08 -16.65 11.11
C ALA A 191 -10.94 -17.51 10.58
N CYS A 192 -9.74 -16.97 10.42
CA CYS A 192 -8.55 -17.73 10.01
C CYS A 192 -8.26 -18.88 11.01
N GLU A 193 -8.27 -18.61 12.31
CA GLU A 193 -8.06 -19.61 13.34
C GLU A 193 -9.15 -20.70 13.31
N ALA A 194 -10.43 -20.32 13.05
CA ALA A 194 -11.53 -21.28 12.92
C ALA A 194 -11.38 -22.19 11.69
N ILE A 195 -10.92 -21.65 10.55
CA ILE A 195 -10.60 -22.44 9.35
C ILE A 195 -9.49 -23.43 9.68
N LEU A 196 -8.37 -22.97 10.25
CA LEU A 196 -7.21 -23.79 10.55
C LEU A 196 -7.45 -24.88 11.61
N ARG A 197 -8.44 -24.71 12.49
CA ARG A 197 -8.88 -25.79 13.38
C ARG A 197 -9.61 -26.92 12.65
N ARG A 198 -10.21 -26.62 11.49
CA ARG A 198 -10.96 -27.63 10.68
C ARG A 198 -10.08 -28.24 9.60
N VAL A 199 -9.04 -27.55 9.19
CA VAL A 199 -8.11 -27.96 8.16
C VAL A 199 -6.84 -28.46 8.83
N SER A 200 -6.50 -29.74 8.61
CA SER A 200 -5.23 -30.32 9.09
C SER A 200 -4.37 -30.72 7.91
N ASN A 201 -3.15 -30.21 7.89
CA ASN A 201 -2.14 -30.64 6.94
C ASN A 201 -0.80 -30.83 7.69
N PRO A 202 -0.29 -32.08 7.80
CA PRO A 202 0.93 -32.37 8.55
C PRO A 202 2.18 -31.73 7.95
N ARG A 203 2.09 -31.20 6.72
CA ARG A 203 3.19 -30.51 6.05
C ARG A 203 3.27 -29.03 6.40
N VAL A 204 2.25 -28.46 7.09
CA VAL A 204 2.19 -27.02 7.37
C VAL A 204 2.16 -26.79 8.87
N LEU A 205 3.26 -26.24 9.39
CA LEU A 205 3.35 -25.81 10.80
C LEU A 205 2.83 -24.38 10.92
N VAL A 206 1.58 -24.23 11.38
CA VAL A 206 0.95 -22.92 11.50
C VAL A 206 1.32 -22.24 12.80
N ALA A 207 1.68 -20.96 12.75
CA ALA A 207 1.94 -20.10 13.90
C ALA A 207 1.19 -18.76 13.77
N PHE A 208 0.76 -18.23 14.92
CA PHE A 208 0.22 -16.87 15.03
C PHE A 208 1.12 -16.04 15.93
N GLU A 209 1.54 -14.88 15.45
CA GLU A 209 2.35 -13.91 16.19
C GLU A 209 1.57 -12.60 16.37
N GLU A 210 1.83 -11.92 17.49
CA GLU A 210 1.32 -10.57 17.71
C GLU A 210 2.17 -9.54 16.94
N TRP A 211 1.71 -8.29 16.88
CA TRP A 211 2.46 -7.22 16.26
C TRP A 211 3.84 -7.04 16.90
N VAL A 212 4.85 -6.95 16.05
CA VAL A 212 6.18 -6.49 16.46
C VAL A 212 6.31 -4.97 16.26
N PRO A 213 7.16 -4.28 17.02
CA PRO A 213 7.50 -2.89 16.75
C PRO A 213 7.94 -2.68 15.30
N LEU A 214 7.62 -1.52 14.71
CA LEU A 214 7.98 -1.24 13.32
C LEU A 214 9.49 -1.36 13.07
N THR A 215 10.31 -1.02 14.05
CA THR A 215 11.78 -1.15 14.00
C THR A 215 12.29 -2.59 13.95
N GLU A 216 11.49 -3.56 14.38
CA GLU A 216 11.82 -4.98 14.38
C GLU A 216 11.24 -5.71 13.15
N LEU A 217 10.26 -5.09 12.49
CA LEU A 217 9.57 -5.70 11.35
C LEU A 217 10.52 -6.07 10.20
N PRO A 218 11.53 -5.28 9.82
CA PRO A 218 12.47 -5.66 8.77
C PRO A 218 13.25 -6.95 9.10
N ALA A 219 13.69 -7.12 10.34
CA ALA A 219 14.37 -8.34 10.78
C ALA A 219 13.40 -9.54 10.76
N ARG A 220 12.13 -9.34 11.17
CA ARG A 220 11.10 -10.39 11.08
C ARG A 220 10.79 -10.80 9.65
N ILE A 221 10.69 -9.84 8.72
CA ILE A 221 10.54 -10.11 7.29
C ILE A 221 11.80 -10.87 6.80
N GLY A 222 12.97 -10.41 7.17
CA GLY A 222 14.25 -11.02 6.80
C GLY A 222 14.44 -12.46 7.28
N ALA A 223 13.80 -12.84 8.39
CA ALA A 223 13.83 -14.20 8.91
C ALA A 223 12.96 -15.20 8.12
N ALA A 224 12.01 -14.72 7.32
CA ALA A 224 11.18 -15.56 6.45
C ALA A 224 11.88 -15.85 5.11
N ASP A 225 11.53 -16.98 4.49
CA ASP A 225 12.03 -17.34 3.15
C ASP A 225 11.24 -16.61 2.05
N LEU A 226 9.94 -16.40 2.28
CA LEU A 226 9.08 -15.60 1.41
C LEU A 226 7.96 -14.92 2.22
N CYS A 227 7.33 -13.93 1.62
CA CYS A 227 6.21 -13.21 2.21
C CYS A 227 4.91 -13.45 1.43
N LEU A 228 3.79 -13.25 2.12
CA LEU A 228 2.46 -13.33 1.54
C LEU A 228 1.83 -11.94 1.48
N GLY A 229 1.43 -11.53 0.30
CA GLY A 229 0.85 -10.24 0.00
C GLY A 229 -0.63 -10.13 0.36
N VAL A 230 -1.47 -9.85 -0.63
CA VAL A 230 -2.93 -9.78 -0.49
C VAL A 230 -3.62 -10.70 -1.49
N PHE A 231 -4.81 -11.18 -1.10
CA PHE A 231 -5.56 -12.19 -1.86
C PHE A 231 -7.07 -11.91 -1.86
N GLY A 232 -7.49 -10.78 -1.28
CA GLY A 232 -8.89 -10.43 -1.17
C GLY A 232 -9.55 -10.16 -2.51
N ILE A 233 -10.87 -10.37 -2.59
CA ILE A 233 -11.67 -10.10 -3.77
C ILE A 233 -12.29 -8.70 -3.64
N GLY A 234 -12.18 -7.87 -4.68
CA GLY A 234 -12.82 -6.56 -4.73
C GLY A 234 -12.07 -5.55 -5.59
N ASP A 235 -12.79 -4.55 -6.07
CA ASP A 235 -12.24 -3.53 -6.96
C ASP A 235 -11.07 -2.77 -6.32
N LYS A 236 -11.10 -2.57 -5.00
CA LYS A 236 -10.03 -1.87 -4.30
C LYS A 236 -8.71 -2.64 -4.32
N THR A 237 -8.76 -3.98 -4.22
CA THR A 237 -7.57 -4.83 -4.27
C THR A 237 -6.84 -4.73 -5.60
N ASN A 238 -7.57 -4.48 -6.68
CA ASN A 238 -6.99 -4.26 -8.02
C ASN A 238 -6.35 -2.89 -8.21
N ARG A 239 -6.66 -1.92 -7.35
CA ARG A 239 -6.22 -0.52 -7.50
C ARG A 239 -5.02 -0.13 -6.64
N VAL A 240 -4.64 -0.94 -5.66
CA VAL A 240 -3.61 -0.57 -4.68
C VAL A 240 -2.52 -1.62 -4.58
N ILE A 241 -1.28 -1.18 -4.36
CA ILE A 241 -0.16 -2.04 -3.98
C ILE A 241 0.01 -1.91 -2.46
N PRO A 242 -0.17 -2.98 -1.68
CA PRO A 242 -0.11 -2.91 -0.22
C PRO A 242 1.31 -2.65 0.29
N ASN A 243 1.43 -1.92 1.41
CA ASN A 243 2.72 -1.61 2.04
C ASN A 243 3.60 -2.85 2.26
N LYS A 244 3.00 -3.99 2.63
CA LYS A 244 3.74 -5.24 2.86
C LYS A 244 4.50 -5.72 1.62
N VAL A 245 4.01 -5.44 0.41
CA VAL A 245 4.70 -5.80 -0.83
C VAL A 245 5.95 -4.95 -0.98
N TYR A 246 5.85 -3.64 -0.84
CA TYR A 246 7.01 -2.75 -0.86
C TYR A 246 8.04 -3.11 0.21
N GLN A 247 7.58 -3.37 1.43
CA GLN A 247 8.44 -3.72 2.57
C GLN A 247 9.16 -5.05 2.38
N SER A 248 8.47 -6.06 1.86
CA SER A 248 9.06 -7.38 1.58
C SER A 248 10.12 -7.30 0.48
N LEU A 249 9.78 -6.64 -0.64
CA LEU A 249 10.72 -6.45 -1.75
C LEU A 249 11.96 -5.63 -1.30
N ALA A 250 11.76 -4.57 -0.50
CA ALA A 250 12.86 -3.77 0.05
C ALA A 250 13.77 -4.59 0.98
N CYS A 251 13.23 -5.61 1.67
CA CYS A 251 14.00 -6.56 2.48
C CYS A 251 14.57 -7.74 1.66
N ASP A 252 14.49 -7.68 0.33
CA ASP A 252 14.89 -8.76 -0.59
C ASP A 252 14.18 -10.09 -0.30
N ARG A 253 12.86 -10.03 -0.06
CA ARG A 253 12.03 -11.23 0.09
C ARG A 253 11.01 -11.32 -1.03
N PRO A 254 10.94 -12.47 -1.74
CA PRO A 254 9.92 -12.71 -2.73
C PRO A 254 8.53 -12.71 -2.08
N VAL A 255 7.53 -12.32 -2.85
CA VAL A 255 6.15 -12.15 -2.37
C VAL A 255 5.19 -12.92 -3.26
N ILE A 256 4.44 -13.86 -2.67
CA ILE A 256 3.25 -14.40 -3.33
C ILE A 256 2.10 -13.41 -3.09
N THR A 257 1.48 -12.94 -4.14
CA THR A 257 0.34 -12.01 -4.05
C THR A 257 -0.60 -12.17 -5.23
N MET A 258 -1.83 -11.69 -5.10
CA MET A 258 -2.74 -11.70 -6.24
C MET A 258 -2.22 -10.81 -7.36
N GLU A 259 -2.45 -11.23 -8.60
CA GLU A 259 -2.26 -10.38 -9.77
C GLU A 259 -3.28 -9.22 -9.72
N ALA A 260 -2.81 -7.99 -9.92
CA ALA A 260 -3.66 -6.81 -9.90
C ALA A 260 -3.18 -5.78 -10.94
N GLU A 261 -4.12 -5.04 -11.51
CA GLU A 261 -3.83 -3.97 -12.49
C GLU A 261 -3.02 -2.82 -11.89
N ALA A 262 -3.05 -2.67 -10.56
CA ALA A 262 -2.24 -1.70 -9.84
C ALA A 262 -0.73 -1.84 -10.07
N TYR A 263 -0.27 -3.05 -10.37
CA TYR A 263 1.15 -3.29 -10.64
C TYR A 263 1.50 -2.90 -12.07
N PRO A 264 2.68 -2.26 -12.30
CA PRO A 264 3.18 -2.01 -13.65
C PRO A 264 3.15 -3.26 -14.53
N GLU A 265 2.73 -3.12 -15.78
CA GLU A 265 2.57 -4.23 -16.72
C GLU A 265 3.86 -5.06 -16.88
N GLU A 266 5.01 -4.38 -16.90
CA GLU A 266 6.31 -5.05 -17.00
C GLU A 266 6.60 -5.96 -15.79
N LEU A 267 6.08 -5.65 -14.59
CA LEU A 267 6.22 -6.51 -13.41
C LEU A 267 5.31 -7.74 -13.46
N ARG A 268 4.15 -7.62 -14.09
CA ARG A 268 3.22 -8.74 -14.25
C ARG A 268 3.75 -9.79 -15.23
N SER A 269 4.60 -9.41 -16.17
CA SER A 269 5.22 -10.28 -17.16
C SER A 269 6.58 -10.85 -16.78
N GLN A 270 7.20 -10.37 -15.69
CA GLN A 270 8.56 -10.73 -15.25
C GLN A 270 8.56 -11.48 -13.91
N ASN A 271 9.54 -12.35 -13.71
CA ASN A 271 9.78 -13.03 -12.44
C ASN A 271 10.69 -12.15 -11.54
N GLY A 272 10.17 -10.98 -11.15
CA GLY A 272 10.91 -9.97 -10.37
C GLY A 272 10.77 -10.09 -8.84
N GLY A 273 10.59 -11.30 -8.33
CA GLY A 273 10.34 -11.51 -6.89
C GLY A 273 8.87 -11.38 -6.51
N LEU A 274 7.98 -11.13 -7.48
CA LEU A 274 6.53 -11.17 -7.31
C LEU A 274 6.00 -12.45 -7.96
N LEU A 275 5.34 -13.27 -7.16
CA LEU A 275 4.81 -14.58 -7.55
C LEU A 275 3.28 -14.47 -7.58
N TRP A 276 2.73 -14.46 -8.78
CA TRP A 276 1.33 -14.15 -9.02
C TRP A 276 0.39 -15.32 -8.82
N VAL A 277 -0.78 -15.05 -8.24
CA VAL A 277 -1.91 -15.97 -8.15
C VAL A 277 -3.23 -15.22 -8.44
N PRO A 278 -4.31 -15.91 -8.85
CA PRO A 278 -5.64 -15.29 -8.92
C PRO A 278 -6.14 -14.83 -7.55
N ALA A 279 -6.96 -13.77 -7.52
CA ALA A 279 -7.60 -13.29 -6.31
C ALA A 279 -8.57 -14.33 -5.74
N GLY A 280 -8.57 -14.53 -4.42
CA GLY A 280 -9.52 -15.38 -3.72
C GLY A 280 -9.44 -16.85 -4.08
N ASP A 281 -8.30 -17.36 -4.56
CA ASP A 281 -8.10 -18.76 -4.95
C ASP A 281 -7.12 -19.48 -4.01
N PRO A 282 -7.60 -20.19 -2.98
CA PRO A 282 -6.77 -20.94 -2.05
C PRO A 282 -5.94 -22.06 -2.73
N ALA A 283 -6.46 -22.70 -3.77
CA ALA A 283 -5.75 -23.76 -4.47
C ALA A 283 -4.52 -23.23 -5.22
N SER A 284 -4.67 -22.10 -5.91
CA SER A 284 -3.55 -21.42 -6.57
C SER A 284 -2.53 -20.88 -5.57
N ILE A 285 -2.96 -20.35 -4.41
CA ILE A 285 -2.05 -19.95 -3.33
C ILE A 285 -1.23 -21.15 -2.86
N ALA A 286 -1.87 -22.27 -2.57
CA ALA A 286 -1.22 -23.50 -2.13
C ALA A 286 -0.23 -24.05 -3.15
N GLN A 287 -0.63 -24.08 -4.43
CA GLN A 287 0.24 -24.53 -5.51
C GLN A 287 1.47 -23.63 -5.65
N ARG A 288 1.27 -22.31 -5.70
CA ARG A 288 2.38 -21.36 -5.80
C ARG A 288 3.32 -21.44 -4.61
N LEU A 289 2.77 -21.61 -3.40
CA LEU A 289 3.55 -21.81 -2.18
C LEU A 289 4.34 -23.13 -2.25
N SER A 290 3.73 -24.21 -2.71
CA SER A 290 4.38 -25.50 -2.89
C SER A 290 5.55 -25.40 -3.87
N ASP A 291 5.35 -24.76 -5.03
CA ASP A 291 6.38 -24.56 -6.04
C ASP A 291 7.53 -23.71 -5.50
N ALA A 292 7.20 -22.59 -4.85
CA ALA A 292 8.16 -21.66 -4.31
C ALA A 292 9.06 -22.27 -3.22
N LEU A 293 8.51 -23.15 -2.39
CA LEU A 293 9.25 -23.79 -1.29
C LEU A 293 9.89 -25.14 -1.69
N SER A 294 9.57 -25.69 -2.84
CA SER A 294 10.19 -26.93 -3.36
C SER A 294 11.55 -26.70 -3.99
N THR A 295 11.92 -25.47 -4.29
CA THR A 295 13.19 -25.11 -4.89
C THR A 295 14.26 -24.91 -3.82
N GLN A 296 15.54 -25.18 -4.15
CA GLN A 296 16.67 -24.86 -3.26
C GLN A 296 16.85 -23.34 -3.04
N ILE A 297 16.22 -22.55 -3.89
CA ILE A 297 16.18 -21.08 -3.82
C ILE A 297 14.78 -20.69 -3.39
N PRO A 298 14.58 -20.10 -2.20
CA PRO A 298 13.26 -19.70 -1.73
C PRO A 298 12.52 -18.84 -2.74
N GLY A 299 11.29 -19.24 -3.08
CA GLY A 299 10.50 -18.55 -4.09
C GLY A 299 10.95 -18.81 -5.54
N GLY A 300 11.97 -19.63 -5.79
CA GLY A 300 12.58 -19.76 -7.12
C GLY A 300 13.19 -18.46 -7.65
N VAL A 301 13.52 -17.54 -6.76
CA VAL A 301 14.02 -16.20 -7.05
C VAL A 301 15.41 -16.05 -6.45
N ASP A 302 16.39 -15.69 -7.27
CA ASP A 302 17.75 -15.46 -6.81
C ASP A 302 17.83 -14.29 -5.82
N ALA A 303 18.81 -14.34 -4.91
CA ALA A 303 19.07 -13.26 -3.99
C ALA A 303 19.35 -11.95 -4.75
N GLY A 304 18.79 -10.85 -4.27
CA GLY A 304 18.90 -9.53 -4.89
C GLY A 304 17.84 -9.21 -5.93
N VAL A 305 17.13 -10.18 -6.48
CA VAL A 305 16.11 -9.94 -7.54
C VAL A 305 14.89 -9.20 -7.01
N ALA A 306 14.41 -9.57 -5.81
CA ALA A 306 13.27 -8.88 -5.20
C ALA A 306 13.62 -7.42 -4.86
N PHE A 307 14.82 -7.19 -4.32
CA PHE A 307 15.31 -5.86 -4.05
C PHE A 307 15.55 -5.03 -5.32
N ALA A 308 16.13 -5.62 -6.38
CA ALA A 308 16.31 -4.95 -7.66
C ALA A 308 14.97 -4.49 -8.27
N THR A 309 13.91 -5.29 -8.10
CA THR A 309 12.53 -4.90 -8.47
C THR A 309 12.05 -3.70 -7.65
N TYR A 310 12.29 -3.71 -6.34
CA TYR A 310 11.98 -2.57 -5.48
C TYR A 310 12.76 -1.31 -5.92
N GLU A 311 14.07 -1.42 -6.12
CA GLU A 311 14.90 -0.27 -6.54
C GLU A 311 14.40 0.34 -7.84
N LYS A 312 14.11 -0.48 -8.83
CA LYS A 312 13.71 -0.02 -10.15
C LYS A 312 12.34 0.68 -10.17
N HIS A 313 11.37 0.19 -9.40
CA HIS A 313 9.96 0.60 -9.54
C HIS A 313 9.40 1.39 -8.37
N PHE A 314 9.95 1.22 -7.16
CA PHE A 314 9.31 1.69 -5.93
C PHE A 314 10.23 2.44 -4.98
N SER A 315 11.51 2.60 -5.33
CA SER A 315 12.49 3.25 -4.48
C SER A 315 12.23 4.73 -4.28
N ASN A 316 12.80 5.29 -3.22
CA ASN A 316 12.80 6.73 -3.00
C ASN A 316 13.44 7.51 -4.18
N GLN A 317 14.38 6.90 -4.90
CA GLN A 317 14.93 7.49 -6.11
C GLN A 317 13.85 7.62 -7.18
N LYS A 318 13.10 6.55 -7.44
CA LYS A 318 11.99 6.56 -8.40
C LYS A 318 10.91 7.57 -8.00
N ILE A 319 10.54 7.61 -6.72
CA ILE A 319 9.59 8.59 -6.19
C ILE A 319 10.09 10.02 -6.39
N ARG A 320 11.40 10.29 -6.19
CA ARG A 320 11.99 11.61 -6.42
C ARG A 320 11.96 12.03 -7.90
N GLU A 321 12.20 11.09 -8.80
CA GLU A 321 12.13 11.37 -10.24
C GLU A 321 10.72 11.83 -10.64
N GLU A 322 9.70 11.10 -10.23
CA GLU A 322 8.30 11.45 -10.51
C GLU A 322 7.89 12.76 -9.80
N LEU A 323 8.31 12.94 -8.54
CA LEU A 323 8.05 14.17 -7.79
C LEU A 323 8.74 15.37 -8.45
N SER A 324 9.98 15.24 -8.91
CA SER A 324 10.70 16.30 -9.63
C SER A 324 9.96 16.71 -10.90
N ALA A 325 9.49 15.74 -11.68
CA ALA A 325 8.69 16.00 -12.88
C ALA A 325 7.38 16.74 -12.56
N LEU A 326 6.70 16.40 -11.47
CA LEU A 326 5.53 17.14 -11.01
C LEU A 326 5.89 18.57 -10.61
N LEU A 327 6.91 18.74 -9.76
CA LEU A 327 7.30 20.07 -9.25
C LEU A 327 7.69 21.02 -10.39
N THR A 328 8.36 20.52 -11.44
CA THR A 328 8.71 21.32 -12.64
C THR A 328 7.47 21.80 -13.41
N ARG A 329 6.33 21.13 -13.29
CA ARG A 329 5.07 21.55 -13.94
C ARG A 329 4.29 22.57 -13.09
N LEU A 330 4.61 22.67 -11.79
CA LEU A 330 3.89 23.50 -10.84
C LEU A 330 4.53 24.88 -10.65
N VAL A 331 5.81 24.97 -10.87
CA VAL A 331 6.64 26.17 -10.69
C VAL A 331 7.43 26.40 -11.99
#